data_e12092eec533f081edd7bf2a2e6d4067
#
_entry.id   e12092eec533f081edd7bf2a2e6d4067
#
_cell.length_a   1.000
_cell.length_b   1.000
_cell.length_c   1.000
_cell.angle_alpha   90.00
_cell.angle_beta   90.00
_cell.angle_gamma   90.00
#
_symmetry.space_group_name_H-M   'P 1'
#
loop_
_entity.id
_entity.type
_entity.pdbx_description
1 polymer ?
#
loop_
_entity_poly.entity_id
_entity_poly.type
_entity_poly.pdbx_seq_one_letter_code
_entity_poly.pdbx_strand_id
1 'polypeptide(L)'
;MQTGYYPLRNSRIHYRQWGTGPRLVFAFHGYGESAGSFTFLGEAIGMDFTLVAIDLPFHGQTEWNDGLFFDPRDLLFVLRGIETAQASTQQVPGDPVSPSAPYLPGWWLLGYSMGGRIALQLLQNSPQLVDKLVLLAPDGLKPNPWYRLSTQTRPGNILFRATMRRPGWLFLLLRLGHALQLVNPSVYKFTVQYINDDRVRQELYTRWTTMRGFRPRLAVIADIIRERQLPVRLVYGSYDRIIRWESAEKFRKRGITATCHLTLLPTGHQLLRPQYLSVLLSELTA
;
A
#
# COMPACT_ATOMS: atom_id res chain seq x y z
N MET A 1 19.21 10.73 0.85
CA MET A 1 17.86 10.66 0.27
C MET A 1 17.86 11.33 -1.11
N GLN A 2 17.30 10.68 -2.11
CA GLN A 2 17.07 11.22 -3.45
C GLN A 2 15.57 11.24 -3.72
N THR A 3 15.11 12.13 -4.60
CA THR A 3 13.72 12.19 -5.07
C THR A 3 13.70 12.18 -6.59
N GLY A 4 12.69 11.56 -7.17
CA GLY A 4 12.55 11.51 -8.62
C GLY A 4 11.10 11.38 -9.07
N TYR A 5 10.92 11.53 -10.37
CA TYR A 5 9.65 11.33 -11.06
C TYR A 5 9.84 10.32 -12.19
N TYR A 6 8.96 9.36 -12.26
CA TYR A 6 8.89 8.45 -13.39
C TYR A 6 7.70 8.83 -14.29
N PRO A 7 7.92 9.08 -15.60
CA PRO A 7 6.84 9.44 -16.51
C PRO A 7 5.93 8.25 -16.81
N LEU A 8 4.62 8.50 -16.77
CA LEU A 8 3.60 7.51 -17.12
C LEU A 8 2.48 8.22 -17.87
N ARG A 9 2.41 8.09 -19.20
CA ARG A 9 1.44 8.77 -20.08
C ARG A 9 1.40 10.29 -19.84
N ASN A 10 0.27 10.82 -19.30
CA ASN A 10 0.10 12.23 -18.97
C ASN A 10 0.44 12.55 -17.50
N SER A 11 0.91 11.56 -16.77
CA SER A 11 1.19 11.64 -15.35
C SER A 11 2.69 11.50 -15.05
N ARG A 12 3.10 11.90 -13.85
CA ARG A 12 4.45 11.70 -13.33
C ARG A 12 4.33 11.11 -11.92
N ILE A 13 4.85 9.89 -11.74
CA ILE A 13 4.83 9.18 -10.45
C ILE A 13 6.06 9.61 -9.68
N HIS A 14 5.83 10.28 -8.55
CA HIS A 14 6.91 10.69 -7.65
C HIS A 14 7.35 9.51 -6.78
N TYR A 15 8.64 9.46 -6.48
CA TYR A 15 9.22 8.50 -5.53
C TYR A 15 10.35 9.14 -4.72
N ARG A 16 10.61 8.54 -3.56
CA ARG A 16 11.77 8.84 -2.73
C ARG A 16 12.63 7.60 -2.58
N GLN A 17 13.94 7.81 -2.58
CA GLN A 17 14.92 6.74 -2.46
C GLN A 17 15.90 7.00 -1.32
N TRP A 18 16.22 5.96 -0.59
CA TRP A 18 17.25 5.92 0.44
C TRP A 18 18.14 4.70 0.22
N GLY A 19 19.44 4.86 0.52
CA GLY A 19 20.43 3.82 0.31
C GLY A 19 20.80 3.60 -1.16
N THR A 20 21.82 2.79 -1.38
CA THR A 20 22.37 2.40 -2.69
C THR A 20 22.78 0.94 -2.70
N GLY A 21 22.31 0.16 -1.72
CA GLY A 21 22.63 -1.27 -1.60
C GLY A 21 21.95 -2.12 -2.67
N PRO A 22 22.43 -3.34 -2.88
CA PRO A 22 21.97 -4.21 -3.95
C PRO A 22 20.57 -4.79 -3.73
N ARG A 23 20.03 -4.77 -2.51
CA ARG A 23 18.69 -5.29 -2.22
C ARG A 23 17.64 -4.19 -2.41
N LEU A 24 16.83 -4.31 -3.45
CA LEU A 24 15.80 -3.35 -3.79
C LEU A 24 14.49 -3.61 -3.02
N VAL A 25 14.04 -2.59 -2.28
CA VAL A 25 12.79 -2.60 -1.51
C VAL A 25 11.84 -1.55 -2.06
N PHE A 26 10.71 -1.96 -2.59
CA PHE A 26 9.64 -1.03 -2.96
C PHE A 26 8.64 -0.89 -1.82
N ALA A 27 8.37 0.36 -1.41
CA ALA A 27 7.49 0.69 -0.30
C ALA A 27 6.24 1.45 -0.77
N PHE A 28 5.07 1.04 -0.26
CA PHE A 28 3.75 1.60 -0.58
C PHE A 28 3.05 2.05 0.68
N HIS A 29 2.69 3.34 0.73
CA HIS A 29 2.10 4.00 1.89
C HIS A 29 0.59 3.71 2.07
N GLY A 30 0.04 4.12 3.20
CA GLY A 30 -1.38 4.05 3.54
C GLY A 30 -2.23 5.14 2.87
N TYR A 31 -3.55 5.04 3.04
CA TYR A 31 -4.49 6.06 2.57
C TYR A 31 -4.20 7.41 3.24
N GLY A 32 -4.12 8.47 2.43
CA GLY A 32 -3.88 9.83 2.90
C GLY A 32 -2.44 10.14 3.31
N GLU A 33 -1.52 9.20 3.13
CA GLU A 33 -0.10 9.34 3.40
C GLU A 33 0.72 9.60 2.11
N SER A 34 2.04 9.51 2.22
CA SER A 34 2.97 9.68 1.10
C SER A 34 4.23 8.84 1.30
N ALA A 35 5.11 8.83 0.31
CA ALA A 35 6.46 8.25 0.40
C ALA A 35 7.25 8.80 1.59
N GLY A 36 6.93 10.02 2.04
CA GLY A 36 7.52 10.64 3.22
C GLY A 36 7.29 9.88 4.53
N SER A 37 6.22 9.06 4.63
CA SER A 37 5.96 8.23 5.80
C SER A 37 7.07 7.21 6.09
N PHE A 38 7.90 6.88 5.09
CA PHE A 38 9.01 5.94 5.23
C PHE A 38 10.37 6.61 5.50
N THR A 39 10.43 7.94 5.68
CA THR A 39 11.70 8.67 5.82
C THR A 39 12.58 8.11 6.94
N PHE A 40 12.03 7.94 8.14
CA PHE A 40 12.78 7.44 9.29
C PHE A 40 13.30 6.00 9.10
N LEU A 41 12.57 5.16 8.35
CA LEU A 41 12.99 3.81 8.00
C LEU A 41 14.07 3.84 6.92
N GLY A 42 13.89 4.69 5.90
CA GLY A 42 14.85 4.83 4.81
C GLY A 42 16.20 5.39 5.26
N GLU A 43 16.20 6.31 6.22
CA GLU A 43 17.43 6.85 6.82
C GLU A 43 18.20 5.81 7.64
N ALA A 44 17.52 4.79 8.14
CA ALA A 44 18.09 3.74 9.01
C ALA A 44 18.29 2.39 8.28
N ILE A 45 17.95 2.26 7.00
CA ILE A 45 17.87 0.96 6.33
C ILE A 45 19.22 0.26 6.11
N GLY A 46 20.32 1.00 6.22
CA GLY A 46 21.69 0.46 6.07
C GLY A 46 22.18 0.37 4.62
N MET A 47 23.43 -0.10 4.48
CA MET A 47 24.16 -0.09 3.21
C MET A 47 23.76 -1.22 2.25
N ASP A 48 23.10 -2.27 2.75
CA ASP A 48 22.74 -3.45 1.95
C ASP A 48 21.45 -3.25 1.14
N PHE A 49 20.75 -2.16 1.37
CA PHE A 49 19.41 -1.90 0.82
C PHE A 49 19.32 -0.61 0.02
N THR A 50 18.42 -0.65 -0.95
CA THR A 50 17.87 0.53 -1.62
C THR A 50 16.36 0.54 -1.39
N LEU A 51 15.86 1.47 -0.56
CA LEU A 51 14.44 1.64 -0.32
C LEU A 51 13.88 2.68 -1.29
N VAL A 52 12.88 2.30 -2.08
CA VAL A 52 12.16 3.18 -3.01
C VAL A 52 10.70 3.24 -2.58
N ALA A 53 10.29 4.36 -2.01
CA ALA A 53 8.91 4.61 -1.61
C ALA A 53 8.17 5.42 -2.69
N ILE A 54 7.01 4.91 -3.10
CA ILE A 54 6.22 5.46 -4.22
C ILE A 54 5.08 6.31 -3.67
N ASP A 55 4.93 7.53 -4.17
CA ASP A 55 3.71 8.32 -4.01
C ASP A 55 2.64 7.82 -4.98
N LEU A 56 1.56 7.27 -4.44
CA LEU A 56 0.46 6.72 -5.23
C LEU A 56 -0.38 7.84 -5.88
N PRO A 57 -1.16 7.56 -6.94
CA PRO A 57 -2.06 8.56 -7.54
C PRO A 57 -2.91 9.31 -6.51
N PHE A 58 -2.98 10.64 -6.64
CA PHE A 58 -3.64 11.58 -5.73
C PHE A 58 -3.05 11.62 -4.30
N HIS A 59 -1.80 11.20 -4.13
CA HIS A 59 -1.07 11.30 -2.87
C HIS A 59 0.31 11.92 -3.09
N GLY A 60 0.88 12.49 -2.02
CA GLY A 60 2.21 13.06 -2.01
C GLY A 60 2.45 14.07 -3.13
N GLN A 61 3.51 13.85 -3.88
CA GLN A 61 3.93 14.71 -5.00
C GLN A 61 3.66 14.09 -6.38
N THR A 62 2.97 12.96 -6.47
CA THR A 62 2.57 12.36 -7.75
C THR A 62 1.59 13.28 -8.50
N GLU A 63 1.94 13.61 -9.73
CA GLU A 63 1.09 14.36 -10.65
C GLU A 63 0.27 13.38 -11.49
N TRP A 64 -0.98 13.13 -11.06
CA TRP A 64 -1.83 12.16 -11.70
C TRP A 64 -2.88 12.81 -12.60
N ASN A 65 -2.80 12.57 -13.92
CA ASN A 65 -3.65 13.14 -14.96
C ASN A 65 -4.36 12.09 -15.84
N ASP A 66 -4.22 10.80 -15.53
CA ASP A 66 -4.77 9.71 -16.36
C ASP A 66 -6.12 9.17 -15.85
N GLY A 67 -6.94 10.05 -15.27
CA GLY A 67 -8.31 9.77 -14.87
C GLY A 67 -8.41 8.97 -13.57
N LEU A 68 -9.53 8.27 -13.39
CA LEU A 68 -9.86 7.61 -12.13
C LEU A 68 -9.65 6.08 -12.19
N PHE A 69 -8.56 5.64 -12.81
CA PHE A 69 -8.17 4.23 -12.82
C PHE A 69 -6.66 4.08 -12.95
N PHE A 70 -6.05 3.49 -11.93
CA PHE A 70 -4.65 3.09 -11.96
C PHE A 70 -4.57 1.57 -12.13
N ASP A 71 -4.04 1.13 -13.27
CA ASP A 71 -3.87 -0.30 -13.56
C ASP A 71 -2.69 -0.85 -12.76
N PRO A 72 -2.82 -2.00 -12.08
CA PRO A 72 -1.68 -2.65 -11.44
C PRO A 72 -0.50 -2.95 -12.39
N ARG A 73 -0.77 -3.11 -13.70
CA ARG A 73 0.28 -3.28 -14.73
C ARG A 73 1.06 -1.98 -14.97
N ASP A 74 0.40 -0.84 -14.87
CA ASP A 74 1.07 0.46 -14.97
C ASP A 74 2.04 0.68 -13.80
N LEU A 75 1.64 0.27 -12.59
CA LEU A 75 2.55 0.31 -11.45
C LEU A 75 3.75 -0.61 -11.67
N LEU A 76 3.55 -1.83 -12.15
CA LEU A 76 4.65 -2.76 -12.47
C LEU A 76 5.61 -2.14 -13.48
N PHE A 77 5.09 -1.49 -14.53
CA PHE A 77 5.89 -0.79 -15.53
C PHE A 77 6.72 0.34 -14.89
N VAL A 78 6.12 1.15 -14.01
CA VAL A 78 6.82 2.21 -13.28
C VAL A 78 7.96 1.64 -12.43
N LEU A 79 7.70 0.58 -11.65
CA LEU A 79 8.71 -0.01 -10.78
C LEU A 79 9.89 -0.58 -11.57
N ARG A 80 9.63 -1.25 -12.69
CA ARG A 80 10.66 -1.74 -13.61
C ARG A 80 11.47 -0.60 -14.22
N GLY A 81 10.80 0.47 -14.61
CA GLY A 81 11.49 1.64 -15.17
C GLY A 81 12.37 2.35 -14.15
N ILE A 82 11.93 2.46 -12.91
CA ILE A 82 12.75 3.01 -11.81
C ILE A 82 13.96 2.11 -11.56
N GLU A 83 13.77 0.79 -11.45
CA GLU A 83 14.85 -0.19 -11.29
C GLU A 83 15.92 -0.03 -12.40
N THR A 84 15.50 0.02 -13.66
CA THR A 84 16.40 0.14 -14.81
C THR A 84 17.14 1.48 -14.83
N ALA A 85 16.45 2.59 -14.57
CA ALA A 85 17.04 3.92 -14.55
C ALA A 85 18.12 4.05 -13.46
N GLN A 86 17.90 3.44 -12.31
CA GLN A 86 18.87 3.44 -11.22
C GLN A 86 20.07 2.54 -11.52
N ALA A 87 19.84 1.41 -12.19
CA ALA A 87 20.91 0.52 -12.66
C ALA A 87 21.90 1.26 -13.57
N SER A 88 21.38 2.08 -14.47
CA SER A 88 22.19 2.85 -15.42
C SER A 88 23.01 3.95 -14.75
N THR A 89 22.54 4.52 -13.63
CA THR A 89 23.27 5.58 -12.90
C THR A 89 24.41 5.06 -12.02
N GLN A 90 24.42 3.76 -11.70
CA GLN A 90 25.47 3.15 -10.89
C GLN A 90 26.62 2.58 -11.73
N GLN A 91 26.56 2.62 -13.06
CA GLN A 91 27.65 2.22 -13.93
C GLN A 91 28.78 3.27 -13.88
N VAL A 92 29.96 2.84 -13.43
CA VAL A 92 31.17 3.66 -13.50
C VAL A 92 31.58 3.82 -14.95
N PRO A 93 31.82 5.05 -15.48
CA PRO A 93 32.30 5.24 -16.84
C PRO A 93 33.69 4.58 -17.00
N GLY A 94 33.81 3.59 -17.89
CA GLY A 94 35.07 2.93 -18.22
C GLY A 94 35.22 1.49 -17.80
N ASP A 95 34.29 0.92 -17.06
CA ASP A 95 34.26 -0.52 -16.79
C ASP A 95 33.67 -1.27 -17.99
N PRO A 96 34.35 -2.32 -18.53
CA PRO A 96 33.75 -3.15 -19.57
C PRO A 96 32.46 -3.76 -19.01
N VAL A 97 31.38 -3.52 -19.72
CA VAL A 97 30.00 -3.91 -19.40
C VAL A 97 29.96 -5.30 -18.77
N SER A 98 29.98 -5.36 -17.45
CA SER A 98 29.50 -6.54 -16.75
C SER A 98 27.97 -6.47 -16.78
N PRO A 99 27.26 -7.46 -17.31
CA PRO A 99 25.79 -7.49 -17.32
C PRO A 99 25.20 -7.78 -15.94
N SER A 100 25.97 -7.59 -14.87
CA SER A 100 25.45 -7.73 -13.51
C SER A 100 24.50 -6.57 -13.22
N ALA A 101 23.22 -6.86 -13.22
CA ALA A 101 22.23 -5.94 -12.67
C ALA A 101 22.74 -5.44 -11.31
N PRO A 102 22.73 -4.11 -11.03
CA PRO A 102 23.24 -3.54 -9.78
C PRO A 102 22.45 -4.01 -8.57
N TYR A 103 21.29 -4.62 -8.81
CA TYR A 103 20.42 -5.16 -7.78
C TYR A 103 20.44 -6.69 -7.78
N LEU A 104 20.35 -7.25 -6.58
CA LEU A 104 20.08 -8.67 -6.40
C LEU A 104 18.73 -9.03 -7.02
N PRO A 105 18.59 -10.21 -7.63
CA PRO A 105 17.32 -10.64 -8.21
C PRO A 105 16.20 -10.60 -7.17
N GLY A 106 15.01 -10.20 -7.63
CA GLY A 106 13.80 -10.15 -6.83
C GLY A 106 13.67 -8.93 -5.93
N TRP A 107 12.46 -8.40 -5.89
CA TRP A 107 12.10 -7.24 -5.08
C TRP A 107 11.62 -7.66 -3.70
N TRP A 108 11.92 -6.85 -2.71
CA TRP A 108 11.20 -6.90 -1.45
C TRP A 108 10.09 -5.85 -1.49
N LEU A 109 8.88 -6.26 -1.12
CA LEU A 109 7.75 -5.36 -1.11
C LEU A 109 7.35 -5.02 0.33
N LEU A 110 7.32 -3.74 0.65
CA LEU A 110 6.87 -3.20 1.92
C LEU A 110 5.55 -2.47 1.72
N GLY A 111 4.47 -2.94 2.33
CA GLY A 111 3.16 -2.33 2.18
C GLY A 111 2.51 -1.96 3.51
N TYR A 112 2.16 -0.69 3.70
CA TYR A 112 1.41 -0.26 4.87
C TYR A 112 -0.06 0.01 4.53
N SER A 113 -0.98 -0.55 5.31
CA SER A 113 -2.42 -0.33 5.16
C SER A 113 -2.88 -0.54 3.70
N MET A 114 -3.35 0.49 3.00
CA MET A 114 -3.69 0.45 1.57
C MET A 114 -2.51 -0.06 0.72
N GLY A 115 -1.28 0.32 1.04
CA GLY A 115 -0.07 -0.17 0.37
C GLY A 115 0.11 -1.68 0.49
N GLY A 116 -0.40 -2.30 1.54
CA GLY A 116 -0.42 -3.76 1.69
C GLY A 116 -1.25 -4.46 0.61
N ARG A 117 -2.42 -3.90 0.26
CA ARG A 117 -3.25 -4.39 -0.86
C ARG A 117 -2.52 -4.27 -2.20
N ILE A 118 -1.73 -3.21 -2.37
CA ILE A 118 -0.93 -3.00 -3.58
C ILE A 118 0.19 -4.03 -3.67
N ALA A 119 0.94 -4.24 -2.61
CA ALA A 119 1.99 -5.24 -2.55
C ALA A 119 1.47 -6.66 -2.82
N LEU A 120 0.32 -7.03 -2.23
CA LEU A 120 -0.36 -8.30 -2.48
C LEU A 120 -0.76 -8.46 -3.96
N GLN A 121 -1.24 -7.39 -4.61
CA GLN A 121 -1.60 -7.43 -6.02
C GLN A 121 -0.38 -7.57 -6.93
N LEU A 122 0.72 -6.90 -6.61
CA LEU A 122 1.98 -7.05 -7.35
C LEU A 122 2.53 -8.47 -7.25
N LEU A 123 2.53 -9.06 -6.04
CA LEU A 123 2.90 -10.46 -5.85
C LEU A 123 2.04 -11.40 -6.71
N GLN A 124 0.71 -11.17 -6.73
CA GLN A 124 -0.19 -11.99 -7.55
C GLN A 124 0.10 -11.87 -9.06
N ASN A 125 0.41 -10.66 -9.54
CA ASN A 125 0.59 -10.40 -10.98
C ASN A 125 1.97 -10.82 -11.50
N SER A 126 2.99 -10.77 -10.64
CA SER A 126 4.38 -10.98 -11.02
C SER A 126 5.16 -11.67 -9.89
N PRO A 127 4.75 -12.91 -9.53
CA PRO A 127 5.35 -13.61 -8.39
C PRO A 127 6.85 -13.83 -8.54
N GLN A 128 7.35 -14.00 -9.76
CA GLN A 128 8.77 -14.20 -10.06
C GLN A 128 9.66 -12.99 -9.73
N LEU A 129 9.06 -11.81 -9.55
CA LEU A 129 9.79 -10.59 -9.22
C LEU A 129 9.91 -10.32 -7.72
N VAL A 130 9.20 -11.10 -6.89
CA VAL A 130 9.09 -10.81 -5.46
C VAL A 130 9.76 -11.91 -4.65
N ASP A 131 10.74 -11.55 -3.84
CA ASP A 131 11.48 -12.48 -2.97
C ASP A 131 11.06 -12.36 -1.49
N LYS A 132 10.45 -11.25 -1.11
CA LYS A 132 9.96 -11.06 0.26
C LYS A 132 8.79 -10.09 0.30
N LEU A 133 7.86 -10.32 1.24
CA LEU A 133 6.70 -9.48 1.48
C LEU A 133 6.65 -9.05 2.95
N VAL A 134 6.70 -7.75 3.20
CA VAL A 134 6.54 -7.16 4.53
C VAL A 134 5.28 -6.30 4.54
N LEU A 135 4.33 -6.63 5.39
CA LEU A 135 3.01 -6.00 5.41
C LEU A 135 2.69 -5.45 6.79
N LEU A 136 2.49 -4.16 6.86
CA LEU A 136 2.17 -3.43 8.09
C LEU A 136 0.67 -3.12 8.10
N ALA A 137 -0.09 -3.79 8.96
CA ALA A 137 -1.56 -3.72 9.04
C ALA A 137 -2.22 -3.64 7.64
N PRO A 138 -1.97 -4.62 6.75
CA PRO A 138 -2.34 -4.52 5.34
C PRO A 138 -3.84 -4.54 5.12
N ASP A 139 -4.34 -3.60 4.31
CA ASP A 139 -5.63 -3.74 3.65
C ASP A 139 -5.53 -4.85 2.57
N GLY A 140 -6.61 -5.58 2.37
CA GLY A 140 -6.69 -6.63 1.35
C GLY A 140 -6.70 -8.06 1.91
N LEU A 141 -6.31 -8.31 3.17
CA LEU A 141 -6.45 -9.62 3.82
C LEU A 141 -7.89 -9.91 4.29
N LYS A 142 -8.73 -8.89 4.36
CA LYS A 142 -10.16 -9.02 4.60
C LYS A 142 -10.93 -8.23 3.53
N PRO A 143 -11.89 -8.85 2.82
CA PRO A 143 -12.72 -8.13 1.89
C PRO A 143 -13.50 -7.00 2.58
N ASN A 144 -13.44 -5.80 2.05
CA ASN A 144 -14.29 -4.69 2.47
C ASN A 144 -15.49 -4.58 1.52
N PRO A 145 -16.71 -5.00 1.94
CA PRO A 145 -17.87 -5.04 1.06
C PRO A 145 -18.29 -3.63 0.62
N TRP A 146 -18.14 -2.63 1.48
CA TRP A 146 -18.46 -1.24 1.14
C TRP A 146 -17.52 -0.69 0.08
N TYR A 147 -16.21 -0.90 0.24
CA TYR A 147 -15.23 -0.53 -0.76
C TYR A 147 -15.53 -1.22 -2.11
N ARG A 148 -15.83 -2.53 -2.07
CA ARG A 148 -16.15 -3.29 -3.27
C ARG A 148 -17.41 -2.77 -3.94
N LEU A 149 -18.49 -2.54 -3.21
CA LEU A 149 -19.74 -2.01 -3.74
C LEU A 149 -19.52 -0.62 -4.36
N SER A 150 -18.90 0.30 -3.60
CA SER A 150 -18.74 1.70 -4.00
C SER A 150 -17.74 1.94 -5.13
N THR A 151 -16.76 1.05 -5.33
CA THR A 151 -15.69 1.30 -6.32
C THR A 151 -15.69 0.30 -7.47
N GLN A 152 -16.17 -0.94 -7.26
CA GLN A 152 -16.01 -2.03 -8.23
C GLN A 152 -17.31 -2.35 -8.99
N THR A 153 -18.43 -1.74 -8.64
CA THR A 153 -19.68 -1.83 -9.39
C THR A 153 -20.03 -0.48 -10.02
N ARG A 154 -20.56 -0.49 -11.24
CA ARG A 154 -20.98 0.75 -11.92
C ARG A 154 -22.03 1.53 -11.12
N PRO A 155 -23.17 0.92 -10.69
CA PRO A 155 -24.20 1.65 -9.93
C PRO A 155 -23.67 2.11 -8.57
N GLY A 156 -22.88 1.29 -7.87
CA GLY A 156 -22.30 1.68 -6.59
C GLY A 156 -21.32 2.85 -6.73
N ASN A 157 -20.53 2.90 -7.79
CA ASN A 157 -19.62 4.02 -8.01
C ASN A 157 -20.35 5.31 -8.42
N ILE A 158 -21.43 5.21 -9.18
CA ILE A 158 -22.29 6.36 -9.49
C ILE A 158 -22.91 6.91 -8.20
N LEU A 159 -23.48 6.03 -7.36
CA LEU A 159 -24.03 6.42 -6.06
C LEU A 159 -22.95 7.03 -5.15
N PHE A 160 -21.78 6.42 -5.08
CA PHE A 160 -20.65 6.92 -4.30
C PHE A 160 -20.25 8.34 -4.75
N ARG A 161 -20.12 8.56 -6.06
CA ARG A 161 -19.84 9.88 -6.64
C ARG A 161 -20.91 10.91 -6.29
N ALA A 162 -22.18 10.53 -6.45
CA ALA A 162 -23.31 11.41 -6.13
C ALA A 162 -23.34 11.78 -4.64
N THR A 163 -23.10 10.80 -3.76
CA THR A 163 -23.03 10.98 -2.30
C THR A 163 -21.88 11.92 -1.92
N MET A 164 -20.69 11.73 -2.50
CA MET A 164 -19.54 12.58 -2.18
C MET A 164 -19.73 14.02 -2.70
N ARG A 165 -20.46 14.22 -3.80
CA ARG A 165 -20.79 15.55 -4.31
C ARG A 165 -21.91 16.24 -3.51
N ARG A 166 -22.95 15.48 -3.10
CA ARG A 166 -24.13 15.99 -2.42
C ARG A 166 -24.50 15.08 -1.24
N PRO A 167 -23.83 15.20 -0.09
CA PRO A 167 -23.95 14.25 1.03
C PRO A 167 -25.23 14.44 1.86
N GLY A 168 -26.10 15.41 1.53
CA GLY A 168 -27.28 15.76 2.34
C GLY A 168 -28.17 14.57 2.70
N TRP A 169 -28.43 13.68 1.74
CA TRP A 169 -29.24 12.47 1.99
C TRP A 169 -28.56 11.50 2.96
N LEU A 170 -27.22 11.37 2.87
CA LEU A 170 -26.43 10.54 3.79
C LEU A 170 -26.49 11.11 5.21
N PHE A 171 -26.35 12.43 5.36
CA PHE A 171 -26.48 13.09 6.66
C PHE A 171 -27.87 12.93 7.25
N LEU A 172 -28.91 12.97 6.43
CA LEU A 172 -30.27 12.70 6.87
C LEU A 172 -30.40 11.27 7.39
N LEU A 173 -29.95 10.29 6.65
CA LEU A 173 -29.97 8.88 7.09
C LEU A 173 -29.13 8.65 8.37
N LEU A 174 -27.96 9.28 8.48
CA LEU A 174 -27.14 9.18 9.68
C LEU A 174 -27.82 9.80 10.90
N ARG A 175 -28.52 10.95 10.73
CA ARG A 175 -29.31 11.59 11.80
C ARG A 175 -30.47 10.71 12.27
N LEU A 176 -31.22 10.16 11.31
CA LEU A 176 -32.31 9.23 11.61
C LEU A 176 -31.81 7.96 12.30
N GLY A 177 -30.78 7.35 11.78
CA GLY A 177 -30.16 6.14 12.38
C GLY A 177 -29.61 6.41 13.79
N HIS A 178 -29.06 7.61 14.01
CA HIS A 178 -28.62 8.01 15.35
C HIS A 178 -29.77 8.23 16.30
N ALA A 179 -30.85 8.92 15.86
CA ALA A 179 -32.05 9.14 16.66
C ALA A 179 -32.74 7.83 17.04
N LEU A 180 -32.72 6.84 16.13
CA LEU A 180 -33.26 5.48 16.36
C LEU A 180 -32.26 4.55 17.10
N GLN A 181 -31.12 5.06 17.59
CA GLN A 181 -30.09 4.29 18.27
C GLN A 181 -29.47 3.13 17.43
N LEU A 182 -29.68 3.14 16.11
CA LEU A 182 -29.13 2.16 15.18
C LEU A 182 -27.67 2.47 14.79
N VAL A 183 -27.23 3.71 14.98
CA VAL A 183 -25.87 4.17 14.68
C VAL A 183 -25.19 4.60 15.97
N ASN A 184 -24.03 4.00 16.25
CA ASN A 184 -23.24 4.36 17.42
C ASN A 184 -22.85 5.85 17.38
N PRO A 185 -23.01 6.61 18.51
CA PRO A 185 -22.71 8.04 18.58
C PRO A 185 -21.31 8.42 18.11
N SER A 186 -20.31 7.60 18.43
CA SER A 186 -18.91 7.83 17.99
C SER A 186 -18.76 7.69 16.49
N VAL A 187 -19.41 6.69 15.90
CA VAL A 187 -19.41 6.48 14.43
C VAL A 187 -20.14 7.63 13.74
N TYR A 188 -21.30 8.05 14.27
CA TYR A 188 -22.03 9.19 13.76
C TYR A 188 -21.18 10.47 13.76
N LYS A 189 -20.61 10.83 14.92
CA LYS A 189 -19.79 12.04 15.07
C LYS A 189 -18.59 12.02 14.14
N PHE A 190 -17.86 10.90 14.10
CA PHE A 190 -16.68 10.74 13.22
C PHE A 190 -17.07 10.87 11.74
N THR A 191 -18.12 10.17 11.31
CA THR A 191 -18.54 10.16 9.90
C THR A 191 -19.02 11.55 9.46
N VAL A 192 -19.84 12.22 10.27
CA VAL A 192 -20.32 13.58 9.96
C VAL A 192 -19.15 14.55 9.89
N GLN A 193 -18.26 14.53 10.88
CA GLN A 193 -17.09 15.43 10.92
C GLN A 193 -16.16 15.21 9.73
N TYR A 194 -15.88 13.93 9.37
CA TYR A 194 -14.98 13.58 8.29
C TYR A 194 -15.56 13.88 6.90
N ILE A 195 -16.85 13.56 6.69
CA ILE A 195 -17.53 13.74 5.39
C ILE A 195 -18.09 15.17 5.21
N ASN A 196 -18.05 16.04 6.21
CA ASN A 196 -18.54 17.41 6.07
C ASN A 196 -17.64 18.29 5.19
N ASP A 197 -16.34 17.97 5.09
CA ASP A 197 -15.39 18.70 4.26
C ASP A 197 -15.45 18.22 2.79
N ASP A 198 -15.67 19.16 1.86
CA ASP A 198 -15.76 18.90 0.43
C ASP A 198 -14.46 18.32 -0.15
N ARG A 199 -13.32 18.81 0.29
CA ARG A 199 -12.00 18.34 -0.15
C ARG A 199 -11.79 16.90 0.28
N VAL A 200 -12.08 16.59 1.53
CA VAL A 200 -11.97 15.22 2.07
C VAL A 200 -12.87 14.25 1.29
N ARG A 201 -14.08 14.66 0.93
CA ARG A 201 -15.00 13.84 0.12
C ARG A 201 -14.45 13.59 -1.30
N GLN A 202 -13.93 14.64 -1.94
CA GLN A 202 -13.33 14.51 -3.28
C GLN A 202 -12.12 13.60 -3.23
N GLU A 203 -11.22 13.78 -2.27
CA GLU A 203 -10.05 12.92 -2.07
C GLU A 203 -10.46 11.47 -1.81
N LEU A 204 -11.46 11.23 -0.99
CA LEU A 204 -11.98 9.89 -0.72
C LEU A 204 -12.50 9.23 -2.00
N TYR A 205 -13.31 9.95 -2.77
CA TYR A 205 -13.87 9.42 -4.02
C TYR A 205 -12.76 9.14 -5.05
N THR A 206 -11.87 10.09 -5.29
CA THR A 206 -10.82 9.96 -6.31
C THR A 206 -9.83 8.87 -5.96
N ARG A 207 -9.30 8.85 -4.73
CA ARG A 207 -8.33 7.86 -4.26
C ARG A 207 -8.91 6.44 -4.27
N TRP A 208 -10.10 6.24 -3.71
CA TRP A 208 -10.72 4.92 -3.68
C TRP A 208 -11.06 4.41 -5.07
N THR A 209 -11.64 5.28 -5.92
CA THR A 209 -12.04 4.90 -7.27
C THR A 209 -10.83 4.60 -8.15
N THR A 210 -9.76 5.38 -8.04
CA THR A 210 -8.53 5.18 -8.83
C THR A 210 -7.83 3.87 -8.47
N MET A 211 -7.79 3.52 -7.18
CA MET A 211 -7.14 2.30 -6.69
C MET A 211 -8.00 1.03 -6.80
N ARG A 212 -9.18 1.08 -7.45
CA ARG A 212 -10.10 -0.05 -7.54
C ARG A 212 -9.59 -1.25 -8.35
N GLY A 213 -8.55 -1.05 -9.15
CA GLY A 213 -7.88 -2.11 -9.92
C GLY A 213 -7.12 -3.11 -9.05
N PHE A 214 -6.69 -2.71 -7.86
CA PHE A 214 -5.94 -3.57 -6.93
C PHE A 214 -6.91 -4.47 -6.15
N ARG A 215 -7.05 -5.73 -6.62
CA ARG A 215 -8.01 -6.75 -6.14
C ARG A 215 -7.31 -8.08 -5.88
N PRO A 216 -6.47 -8.17 -4.84
CA PRO A 216 -5.73 -9.39 -4.56
C PRO A 216 -6.68 -10.56 -4.23
N ARG A 217 -6.40 -11.72 -4.83
CA ARG A 217 -7.12 -12.97 -4.59
C ARG A 217 -6.34 -13.82 -3.59
N LEU A 218 -6.78 -13.84 -2.35
CA LEU A 218 -6.03 -14.43 -1.23
C LEU A 218 -5.74 -15.94 -1.40
N ALA A 219 -6.59 -16.68 -2.09
CA ALA A 219 -6.31 -18.08 -2.37
C ALA A 219 -5.09 -18.22 -3.30
N VAL A 220 -5.08 -17.48 -4.41
CA VAL A 220 -3.94 -17.47 -5.37
C VAL A 220 -2.66 -17.02 -4.70
N ILE A 221 -2.74 -15.99 -3.86
CA ILE A 221 -1.57 -15.47 -3.14
C ILE A 221 -1.03 -16.49 -2.14
N ALA A 222 -1.90 -17.19 -1.41
CA ALA A 222 -1.49 -18.25 -0.50
C ALA A 222 -0.81 -19.42 -1.25
N ASP A 223 -1.32 -19.79 -2.43
CA ASP A 223 -0.71 -20.80 -3.28
C ASP A 223 0.70 -20.36 -3.74
N ILE A 224 0.85 -19.13 -4.23
CA ILE A 224 2.15 -18.56 -4.61
C ILE A 224 3.15 -18.59 -3.44
N ILE A 225 2.72 -18.14 -2.25
CA ILE A 225 3.57 -18.12 -1.05
C ILE A 225 4.02 -19.53 -0.69
N ARG A 226 3.10 -20.50 -0.72
CA ARG A 226 3.38 -21.89 -0.39
C ARG A 226 4.31 -22.56 -1.39
N GLU A 227 4.04 -22.42 -2.69
CA GLU A 227 4.82 -23.02 -3.76
C GLU A 227 6.24 -22.46 -3.81
N ARG A 228 6.40 -21.16 -3.65
CA ARG A 228 7.69 -20.48 -3.68
C ARG A 228 8.41 -20.43 -2.33
N GLN A 229 7.78 -20.91 -1.26
CA GLN A 229 8.28 -20.75 0.12
C GLN A 229 8.65 -19.29 0.44
N LEU A 230 7.83 -18.35 -0.09
CA LEU A 230 8.08 -16.91 -0.02
C LEU A 230 8.03 -16.42 1.42
N PRO A 231 9.08 -15.75 1.94
CA PRO A 231 9.06 -15.13 3.26
C PRO A 231 8.03 -13.99 3.33
N VAL A 232 7.11 -14.08 4.29
CA VAL A 232 6.09 -13.05 4.55
C VAL A 232 6.17 -12.61 6.00
N ARG A 233 6.25 -11.31 6.23
CA ARG A 233 6.22 -10.68 7.55
C ARG A 233 4.97 -9.84 7.68
N LEU A 234 4.16 -10.13 8.68
CA LEU A 234 2.93 -9.40 9.00
C LEU A 234 3.12 -8.70 10.33
N VAL A 235 3.02 -7.37 10.35
CA VAL A 235 3.12 -6.57 11.58
C VAL A 235 1.79 -5.86 11.81
N TYR A 236 1.23 -6.00 13.01
CA TYR A 236 -0.04 -5.38 13.37
C TYR A 236 0.01 -4.71 14.74
N GLY A 237 -0.84 -3.70 14.91
CA GLY A 237 -1.16 -3.20 16.23
C GLY A 237 -2.19 -4.10 16.93
N SER A 238 -1.90 -4.54 18.16
CA SER A 238 -2.84 -5.36 18.95
C SER A 238 -4.15 -4.64 19.28
N TYR A 239 -4.14 -3.29 19.27
CA TYR A 239 -5.29 -2.43 19.52
C TYR A 239 -5.86 -1.80 18.23
N ASP A 240 -5.44 -2.28 17.06
CA ASP A 240 -5.93 -1.78 15.78
C ASP A 240 -7.41 -2.10 15.60
N ARG A 241 -8.25 -1.04 15.54
CA ARG A 241 -9.69 -1.14 15.31
C ARG A 241 -10.09 -0.96 13.85
N ILE A 242 -9.14 -0.57 13.00
CA ILE A 242 -9.36 -0.33 11.56
C ILE A 242 -9.10 -1.63 10.80
N ILE A 243 -7.89 -2.19 10.94
CA ILE A 243 -7.49 -3.44 10.31
C ILE A 243 -7.02 -4.42 11.38
N ARG A 244 -7.94 -5.27 11.80
CA ARG A 244 -7.71 -6.18 12.92
C ARG A 244 -6.77 -7.33 12.54
N TRP A 245 -5.86 -7.67 13.44
CA TRP A 245 -4.83 -8.69 13.28
C TRP A 245 -5.38 -10.12 13.06
N GLU A 246 -6.61 -10.42 13.48
CA GLU A 246 -7.24 -11.72 13.26
C GLU A 246 -7.44 -12.04 11.77
N SER A 247 -7.40 -11.03 10.91
CA SER A 247 -7.37 -11.23 9.45
C SER A 247 -6.06 -11.88 8.99
N ALA A 248 -4.94 -11.55 9.63
CA ALA A 248 -3.65 -12.17 9.40
C ALA A 248 -3.64 -13.64 9.79
N GLU A 249 -4.18 -13.99 10.97
CA GLU A 249 -4.28 -15.38 11.40
C GLU A 249 -5.14 -16.22 10.46
N LYS A 250 -6.27 -15.68 9.99
CA LYS A 250 -7.11 -16.35 8.98
C LYS A 250 -6.37 -16.56 7.66
N PHE A 251 -5.52 -15.62 7.28
CA PHE A 251 -4.71 -15.74 6.08
C PHE A 251 -3.60 -16.78 6.24
N ARG A 252 -2.87 -16.79 7.36
CA ARG A 252 -1.82 -17.76 7.67
C ARG A 252 -2.34 -19.20 7.68
N LYS A 253 -3.54 -19.43 8.19
CA LYS A 253 -4.22 -20.76 8.22
C LYS A 253 -4.55 -21.31 6.82
N ARG A 254 -4.24 -20.59 5.73
CA ARG A 254 -4.33 -21.12 4.35
C ARG A 254 -3.13 -21.98 3.93
N GLY A 255 -2.39 -22.52 4.88
CA GLY A 255 -1.26 -23.42 4.63
C GLY A 255 0.07 -22.71 4.41
N ILE A 256 0.22 -21.48 4.93
CA ILE A 256 1.44 -20.67 4.81
C ILE A 256 2.06 -20.30 6.16
N THR A 257 1.70 -21.01 7.23
CA THR A 257 2.15 -20.67 8.59
C THR A 257 3.67 -20.77 8.73
N ALA A 258 4.31 -21.67 8.00
CA ALA A 258 5.76 -21.87 8.06
C ALA A 258 6.56 -20.67 7.51
N THR A 259 6.05 -20.01 6.47
CA THR A 259 6.73 -18.91 5.77
C THR A 259 6.18 -17.54 6.13
N CYS A 260 5.02 -17.48 6.82
CA CYS A 260 4.32 -16.25 7.15
C CYS A 260 4.32 -16.02 8.66
N HIS A 261 5.15 -15.08 9.12
CA HIS A 261 5.28 -14.69 10.52
C HIS A 261 4.36 -13.51 10.86
N LEU A 262 3.82 -13.51 12.07
CA LEU A 262 2.96 -12.44 12.58
C LEU A 262 3.57 -11.85 13.85
N THR A 263 3.80 -10.54 13.81
CA THR A 263 4.29 -9.73 14.93
C THR A 263 3.21 -8.77 15.38
N LEU A 264 2.93 -8.73 16.68
CA LEU A 264 1.96 -7.82 17.28
C LEU A 264 2.67 -6.76 18.12
N LEU A 265 2.35 -5.49 17.85
CA LEU A 265 2.85 -4.35 18.62
C LEU A 265 1.74 -3.80 19.51
N PRO A 266 2.03 -3.32 20.74
CA PRO A 266 1.04 -2.75 21.64
C PRO A 266 0.62 -1.33 21.21
N THR A 267 0.00 -1.22 20.03
CA THR A 267 -0.41 0.04 19.39
C THR A 267 -1.71 -0.13 18.59
N GLY A 268 -2.26 0.99 18.11
CA GLY A 268 -3.35 1.01 17.13
C GLY A 268 -2.84 0.85 15.70
N HIS A 269 -3.57 1.47 14.74
CA HIS A 269 -3.27 1.34 13.31
C HIS A 269 -1.93 1.97 12.88
N GLN A 270 -1.48 3.01 13.56
CA GLN A 270 -0.29 3.81 13.19
C GLN A 270 1.02 3.08 13.52
N LEU A 271 1.50 2.26 12.57
CA LEU A 271 2.73 1.46 12.69
C LEU A 271 3.97 2.17 12.15
N LEU A 272 3.83 3.05 11.15
CA LEU A 272 4.94 3.83 10.59
C LEU A 272 5.29 5.00 11.50
N ARG A 273 5.98 4.69 12.61
CA ARG A 273 6.45 5.67 13.58
C ARG A 273 7.87 5.35 14.04
N PRO A 274 8.72 6.37 14.32
CA PRO A 274 10.11 6.18 14.73
C PRO A 274 10.29 5.25 15.93
N GLN A 275 9.37 5.25 16.88
CA GLN A 275 9.41 4.38 18.05
C GLN A 275 9.38 2.88 17.77
N TYR A 276 8.94 2.47 16.58
CA TYR A 276 8.90 1.07 16.13
C TYR A 276 10.02 0.73 15.14
N LEU A 277 10.97 1.65 14.92
CA LEU A 277 12.04 1.51 13.93
C LEU A 277 12.79 0.19 14.07
N SER A 278 13.20 -0.18 15.27
CA SER A 278 13.96 -1.41 15.51
C SER A 278 13.21 -2.67 15.10
N VAL A 279 11.91 -2.74 15.41
CA VAL A 279 11.07 -3.87 15.01
C VAL A 279 10.86 -3.89 13.50
N LEU A 280 10.55 -2.73 12.90
CA LEU A 280 10.33 -2.65 11.45
C LEU A 280 11.59 -3.02 10.65
N LEU A 281 12.76 -2.60 11.09
CA LEU A 281 14.05 -3.01 10.50
C LEU A 281 14.26 -4.51 10.66
N SER A 282 14.07 -5.06 11.85
CA SER A 282 14.20 -6.49 12.09
C SER A 282 13.28 -7.31 11.18
N GLU A 283 12.00 -6.94 11.03
CA GLU A 283 11.07 -7.64 10.15
C GLU A 283 11.40 -7.48 8.66
N LEU A 284 12.00 -6.35 8.31
CA LEU A 284 12.47 -6.13 6.95
C LEU A 284 13.72 -6.95 6.65
N THR A 285 14.67 -7.07 7.57
CA THR A 285 15.99 -7.71 7.35
C THR A 285 16.03 -9.20 7.71
N ALA A 286 15.13 -9.72 8.53
CA ALA A 286 15.06 -11.14 8.98
C ALA A 286 14.65 -12.17 7.85
#